data_fd856085a91fa6b16cc921301c084287
#
_entry.id   fd856085a91fa6b16cc921301c084287
#
_cell.length_a   1.000
_cell.length_b   1.000
_cell.length_c   1.000
_cell.angle_alpha   90.00
_cell.angle_beta   90.00
_cell.angle_gamma   90.00
#
_symmetry.space_group_name_H-M   'P 1'
#
loop_
_entity.id
_entity.type
_entity.pdbx_description
1 polymer ?
#
loop_
_entity_poly.entity_id
_entity_poly.type
_entity_poly.pdbx_seq_one_letter_code
_entity_poly.pdbx_strand_id
1 'polypeptide(L)'
;MYGLLGLNGAGKTTLINIIATVLRPDDGCIKYDGNKIADLKAYRSLIGYLPQHMGYYLNFTGEAFLDYIWNMKERQGNQEQVGELLKRFNLYDVRNKKISTYSGGMKQRLGICQAVIGCPKIILLDEPTVGLDLEERAEFKKYIQKLGQDAIVFLSTHIVSDVEETASEVLLMKKGVIEERITREKYCAMTGSDEMTGLEGYYLKKVGKDMGQW
;
A
#
# COMPACT_ATOMS: atom_id res chain seq x y z
N MET A 1 -3.47 -7.79 7.68
CA MET A 1 -2.84 -6.62 7.04
C MET A 1 -1.48 -6.37 7.65
N TYR A 2 -0.46 -6.14 6.83
CA TYR A 2 0.94 -5.96 7.24
C TYR A 2 1.37 -4.51 6.98
N GLY A 3 1.92 -3.85 8.02
CA GLY A 3 2.59 -2.57 7.89
C GLY A 3 4.09 -2.77 7.72
N LEU A 4 4.67 -2.18 6.68
CA LEU A 4 6.12 -2.17 6.45
C LEU A 4 6.66 -0.78 6.84
N LEU A 5 7.23 -0.68 8.04
CA LEU A 5 7.69 0.57 8.63
C LEU A 5 9.22 0.65 8.59
N GLY A 6 9.74 1.81 8.21
CA GLY A 6 11.18 2.06 8.17
C GLY A 6 11.50 3.45 7.61
N LEU A 7 12.67 3.96 7.89
CA LEU A 7 13.15 5.24 7.35
C LEU A 7 13.23 5.22 5.81
N ASN A 8 13.35 6.40 5.23
CA ASN A 8 13.67 6.53 3.81
C ASN A 8 15.00 5.83 3.52
N GLY A 9 15.06 5.05 2.43
CA GLY A 9 16.23 4.24 2.10
C GLY A 9 16.34 2.90 2.86
N ALA A 10 15.38 2.55 3.74
CA ALA A 10 15.39 1.26 4.44
C ALA A 10 15.21 0.03 3.51
N GLY A 11 14.77 0.22 2.26
CA GLY A 11 14.56 -0.84 1.28
C GLY A 11 13.08 -1.25 1.10
N LYS A 12 12.12 -0.51 1.71
CA LYS A 12 10.68 -0.81 1.63
C LYS A 12 10.17 -0.94 0.19
N THR A 13 10.41 0.10 -0.62
CA THR A 13 10.03 0.13 -2.04
C THR A 13 10.68 -1.01 -2.83
N THR A 14 11.95 -1.34 -2.55
CA THR A 14 12.66 -2.45 -3.20
C THR A 14 11.98 -3.78 -2.88
N LEU A 15 11.66 -4.03 -1.60
CA LEU A 15 10.96 -5.25 -1.20
C LEU A 15 9.59 -5.35 -1.85
N ILE A 16 8.81 -4.27 -1.84
CA ILE A 16 7.48 -4.25 -2.51
C ILE A 16 7.62 -4.50 -4.01
N ASN A 17 8.59 -3.88 -4.68
CA ASN A 17 8.84 -4.10 -6.11
C ASN A 17 9.23 -5.56 -6.42
N ILE A 18 9.98 -6.22 -5.54
CA ILE A 18 10.28 -7.64 -5.68
C ILE A 18 9.00 -8.47 -5.54
N ILE A 19 8.19 -8.22 -4.49
CA ILE A 19 6.92 -8.94 -4.28
C ILE A 19 5.97 -8.69 -5.46
N ALA A 20 5.90 -7.45 -5.98
CA ALA A 20 5.12 -7.11 -7.16
C ALA A 20 5.68 -7.69 -8.48
N THR A 21 6.83 -8.35 -8.43
CA THR A 21 7.57 -8.87 -9.61
C THR A 21 7.98 -7.80 -10.62
N VAL A 22 8.11 -6.55 -10.18
CA VAL A 22 8.67 -5.44 -10.95
C VAL A 22 10.20 -5.53 -10.98
N LEU A 23 10.80 -5.93 -9.84
CA LEU A 23 12.21 -6.23 -9.71
C LEU A 23 12.42 -7.74 -9.53
N ARG A 24 13.46 -8.28 -10.16
CA ARG A 24 13.90 -9.65 -9.93
C ARG A 24 14.88 -9.67 -8.75
N PRO A 25 14.70 -10.55 -7.75
CA PRO A 25 15.70 -10.72 -6.69
C PRO A 25 16.98 -11.35 -7.27
N ASP A 26 18.13 -10.95 -6.74
CA ASP A 26 19.44 -11.54 -7.09
C ASP A 26 19.54 -12.98 -6.57
N ASP A 27 18.96 -13.25 -5.41
CA ASP A 27 18.90 -14.58 -4.80
C ASP A 27 17.56 -14.77 -4.06
N GLY A 28 17.26 -16.02 -3.71
CA GLY A 28 16.01 -16.37 -3.04
C GLY A 28 14.84 -16.61 -3.98
N CYS A 29 13.63 -16.65 -3.41
CA CYS A 29 12.39 -16.85 -4.19
C CYS A 29 11.19 -16.26 -3.44
N ILE A 30 10.16 -15.90 -4.21
CA ILE A 30 8.86 -15.57 -3.68
C ILE A 30 8.01 -16.84 -3.60
N LYS A 31 7.31 -17.02 -2.48
CA LYS A 31 6.33 -18.09 -2.30
C LYS A 31 4.97 -17.48 -2.01
N TYR A 32 3.94 -18.03 -2.60
CA TYR A 32 2.54 -17.75 -2.33
C TYR A 32 1.85 -19.04 -1.93
N ASP A 33 1.17 -19.05 -0.81
CA ASP A 33 0.52 -20.24 -0.24
C ASP A 33 1.47 -21.46 -0.15
N GLY A 34 2.70 -21.21 0.33
CA GLY A 34 3.76 -22.22 0.49
C GLY A 34 4.48 -22.63 -0.80
N ASN A 35 3.95 -22.32 -1.98
CA ASN A 35 4.48 -22.72 -3.27
C ASN A 35 5.35 -21.61 -3.89
N LYS A 36 6.49 -22.00 -4.48
CA LYS A 36 7.26 -21.07 -5.32
C LYS A 36 6.42 -20.63 -6.52
N ILE A 37 6.50 -19.34 -6.84
CA ILE A 37 5.82 -18.80 -8.01
C ILE A 37 6.52 -19.30 -9.26
N ALA A 38 5.84 -20.18 -9.99
CA ALA A 38 6.29 -20.71 -11.28
C ALA A 38 5.70 -19.92 -12.46
N ASP A 39 4.40 -19.55 -12.37
CA ASP A 39 3.69 -18.75 -13.35
C ASP A 39 3.56 -17.30 -12.88
N LEU A 40 4.39 -16.42 -13.44
CA LEU A 40 4.37 -14.99 -13.13
C LEU A 40 3.09 -14.31 -13.64
N LYS A 41 2.47 -14.79 -14.72
CA LYS A 41 1.23 -14.21 -15.24
C LYS A 41 0.09 -14.47 -14.26
N ALA A 42 -0.09 -15.71 -13.84
CA ALA A 42 -1.08 -16.09 -12.86
C ALA A 42 -0.86 -15.36 -11.52
N TYR A 43 0.38 -15.25 -11.06
CA TYR A 43 0.68 -14.53 -9.83
C TYR A 43 0.36 -13.02 -9.93
N ARG A 44 0.72 -12.37 -11.03
CA ARG A 44 0.42 -10.95 -11.27
C ARG A 44 -1.06 -10.65 -11.34
N SER A 45 -1.89 -11.60 -11.79
CA SER A 45 -3.35 -11.42 -11.80
C SER A 45 -3.94 -11.31 -10.39
N LEU A 46 -3.25 -11.88 -9.37
CA LEU A 46 -3.64 -11.79 -7.97
C LEU A 46 -3.26 -10.46 -7.32
N ILE A 47 -2.38 -9.66 -7.94
CA ILE A 47 -1.77 -8.48 -7.33
C ILE A 47 -2.50 -7.20 -7.76
N GLY A 48 -2.80 -6.37 -6.77
CA GLY A 48 -3.03 -4.95 -6.93
C GLY A 48 -1.83 -4.17 -6.40
N TYR A 49 -1.28 -3.25 -7.19
CA TYR A 49 -0.07 -2.55 -6.81
C TYR A 49 -0.19 -1.04 -7.03
N LEU A 50 0.07 -0.27 -5.99
CA LEU A 50 0.27 1.18 -6.03
C LEU A 50 1.74 1.47 -5.76
N PRO A 51 2.53 1.86 -6.77
CA PRO A 51 3.90 2.30 -6.57
C PRO A 51 3.97 3.71 -5.98
N GLN A 52 5.07 4.06 -5.34
CA GLN A 52 5.32 5.39 -4.79
C GLN A 52 5.23 6.51 -5.86
N HIS A 53 5.71 6.22 -7.07
CA HIS A 53 5.59 7.11 -8.23
C HIS A 53 4.89 6.39 -9.37
N MET A 54 3.70 6.84 -9.69
CA MET A 54 2.89 6.22 -10.71
C MET A 54 3.00 6.95 -12.05
N GLY A 55 3.37 6.22 -13.10
CA GLY A 55 3.33 6.70 -14.48
C GLY A 55 1.92 6.60 -15.05
N TYR A 56 1.19 7.71 -15.06
CA TYR A 56 -0.15 7.74 -15.63
C TYR A 56 -0.14 7.98 -17.14
N TYR A 57 -1.12 7.41 -17.84
CA TYR A 57 -1.46 7.81 -19.21
C TYR A 57 -2.19 9.16 -19.18
N LEU A 58 -1.44 10.27 -19.19
CA LEU A 58 -1.95 11.61 -18.93
C LEU A 58 -3.06 12.06 -19.87
N ASN A 59 -3.15 11.48 -21.08
CA ASN A 59 -4.20 11.75 -22.05
C ASN A 59 -5.50 10.98 -21.83
N PHE A 60 -5.48 9.94 -20.96
CA PHE A 60 -6.69 9.22 -20.59
C PHE A 60 -7.53 10.07 -19.64
N THR A 61 -8.84 9.82 -19.63
CA THR A 61 -9.72 10.25 -18.54
C THR A 61 -9.56 9.27 -17.36
N GLY A 62 -9.97 9.69 -16.15
CA GLY A 62 -9.90 8.82 -14.98
C GLY A 62 -10.69 7.53 -15.15
N GLU A 63 -11.89 7.61 -15.73
CA GLU A 63 -12.76 6.47 -16.01
C GLU A 63 -12.12 5.56 -17.07
N ALA A 64 -11.72 6.11 -18.22
CA ALA A 64 -11.08 5.31 -19.28
C ALA A 64 -9.79 4.61 -18.80
N PHE A 65 -9.04 5.22 -17.89
CA PHE A 65 -7.87 4.60 -17.29
C PHE A 65 -8.25 3.39 -16.44
N LEU A 66 -9.26 3.51 -15.57
CA LEU A 66 -9.69 2.39 -14.73
C LEU A 66 -10.34 1.27 -15.55
N ASP A 67 -11.12 1.61 -16.58
CA ASP A 67 -11.67 0.63 -17.53
C ASP A 67 -10.56 -0.14 -18.26
N TYR A 68 -9.51 0.57 -18.68
CA TYR A 68 -8.34 -0.06 -19.29
C TYR A 68 -7.67 -1.06 -18.33
N ILE A 69 -7.43 -0.66 -17.08
CA ILE A 69 -6.83 -1.54 -16.07
C ILE A 69 -7.73 -2.74 -15.77
N TRP A 70 -9.04 -2.52 -15.64
CA TRP A 70 -10.01 -3.59 -15.38
C TRP A 70 -10.05 -4.62 -16.52
N ASN A 71 -9.99 -4.15 -17.78
CA ASN A 71 -9.90 -5.03 -18.93
C ASN A 71 -8.58 -5.84 -18.95
N MET A 72 -7.45 -5.23 -18.56
CA MET A 72 -6.16 -5.93 -18.45
C MET A 72 -6.16 -7.03 -17.39
N LYS A 73 -6.97 -6.89 -16.35
CA LYS A 73 -7.17 -7.88 -15.28
C LYS A 73 -8.20 -8.97 -15.67
N GLU A 74 -8.45 -9.16 -16.96
CA GLU A 74 -9.36 -10.18 -17.51
C GLU A 74 -10.79 -10.04 -16.93
N ARG A 75 -11.20 -8.79 -16.61
CA ARG A 75 -12.53 -8.44 -16.10
C ARG A 75 -12.92 -9.17 -14.80
N GLN A 76 -11.96 -9.40 -13.93
CA GLN A 76 -12.27 -9.94 -12.61
C GLN A 76 -13.13 -8.97 -11.80
N GLY A 77 -14.27 -9.45 -11.30
CA GLY A 77 -15.24 -8.61 -10.60
C GLY A 77 -16.35 -8.06 -11.51
N ASN A 78 -17.13 -7.11 -10.96
CA ASN A 78 -18.23 -6.44 -11.66
C ASN A 78 -17.73 -5.14 -12.32
N GLN A 79 -18.14 -4.87 -13.57
CA GLN A 79 -17.81 -3.62 -14.30
C GLN A 79 -18.30 -2.36 -13.55
N GLU A 80 -19.37 -2.47 -12.76
CA GLU A 80 -19.87 -1.37 -11.92
C GLU A 80 -18.83 -0.92 -10.88
N GLN A 81 -17.84 -1.77 -10.59
CA GLN A 81 -16.77 -1.46 -9.63
C GLN A 81 -15.98 -0.19 -10.00
N VAL A 82 -15.80 0.10 -11.29
CA VAL A 82 -15.12 1.34 -11.74
C VAL A 82 -15.88 2.57 -11.22
N GLY A 83 -17.19 2.62 -11.46
CA GLY A 83 -18.04 3.72 -11.00
C GLY A 83 -18.12 3.82 -9.47
N GLU A 84 -18.17 2.68 -8.78
CA GLU A 84 -18.20 2.64 -7.31
C GLU A 84 -16.89 3.14 -6.70
N LEU A 85 -15.74 2.75 -7.25
CA LEU A 85 -14.43 3.22 -6.80
C LEU A 85 -14.29 4.73 -7.04
N LEU A 86 -14.68 5.21 -8.22
CA LEU A 86 -14.64 6.65 -8.53
C LEU A 86 -15.50 7.47 -7.56
N LYS A 87 -16.70 6.98 -7.20
CA LYS A 87 -17.56 7.61 -6.19
C LYS A 87 -16.91 7.59 -4.80
N ARG A 88 -16.43 6.44 -4.37
CA ARG A 88 -15.82 6.25 -3.05
C ARG A 88 -14.61 7.15 -2.82
N PHE A 89 -13.80 7.35 -3.85
CA PHE A 89 -12.59 8.18 -3.77
C PHE A 89 -12.79 9.62 -4.29
N ASN A 90 -14.04 10.11 -4.34
CA ASN A 90 -14.38 11.48 -4.73
C ASN A 90 -13.78 11.90 -6.09
N LEU A 91 -13.81 10.99 -7.06
CA LEU A 91 -13.33 11.22 -8.44
C LEU A 91 -14.43 11.16 -9.48
N TYR A 92 -15.68 10.83 -9.08
CA TYR A 92 -16.75 10.57 -10.01
C TYR A 92 -17.11 11.79 -10.87
N ASP A 93 -17.17 12.99 -10.26
CA ASP A 93 -17.54 14.23 -10.96
C ASP A 93 -16.46 14.72 -11.95
N VAL A 94 -15.24 14.24 -11.76
CA VAL A 94 -14.10 14.58 -12.63
C VAL A 94 -13.65 13.41 -13.51
N ARG A 95 -14.36 12.28 -13.48
CA ARG A 95 -13.98 11.04 -14.17
C ARG A 95 -13.73 11.20 -15.67
N ASN A 96 -14.44 12.12 -16.31
CA ASN A 96 -14.34 12.42 -17.74
C ASN A 96 -13.26 13.46 -18.07
N LYS A 97 -12.60 14.06 -17.07
CA LYS A 97 -11.46 14.96 -17.28
C LYS A 97 -10.18 14.17 -17.51
N LYS A 98 -9.27 14.73 -18.30
CA LYS A 98 -7.94 14.11 -18.52
C LYS A 98 -7.14 14.06 -17.22
N ILE A 99 -6.42 12.97 -16.99
CA ILE A 99 -5.55 12.76 -15.83
C ILE A 99 -4.48 13.86 -15.75
N SER A 100 -4.06 14.44 -16.88
CA SER A 100 -3.15 15.60 -16.91
C SER A 100 -3.64 16.78 -16.09
N THR A 101 -4.97 16.94 -15.93
CA THR A 101 -5.59 18.04 -15.17
C THR A 101 -5.84 17.70 -13.70
N TYR A 102 -5.56 16.46 -13.27
CA TYR A 102 -5.76 16.03 -11.90
C TYR A 102 -4.69 16.60 -10.97
N SER A 103 -5.09 17.02 -9.76
CA SER A 103 -4.16 17.37 -8.69
C SER A 103 -3.34 16.15 -8.25
N GLY A 104 -2.31 16.38 -7.43
CA GLY A 104 -1.51 15.31 -6.84
C GLY A 104 -2.37 14.32 -6.04
N GLY A 105 -3.26 14.83 -5.15
CA GLY A 105 -4.18 14.01 -4.37
C GLY A 105 -5.18 13.24 -5.25
N MET A 106 -5.74 13.87 -6.30
CA MET A 106 -6.62 13.18 -7.25
C MET A 106 -5.89 12.03 -7.97
N LYS A 107 -4.64 12.23 -8.37
CA LYS A 107 -3.82 11.18 -8.96
C LYS A 107 -3.56 10.06 -7.95
N GLN A 108 -3.22 10.39 -6.71
CA GLN A 108 -3.01 9.41 -5.65
C GLN A 108 -4.27 8.54 -5.44
N ARG A 109 -5.44 9.16 -5.33
CA ARG A 109 -6.73 8.45 -5.19
C ARG A 109 -7.04 7.57 -6.40
N LEU A 110 -6.75 8.04 -7.61
CA LEU A 110 -6.90 7.23 -8.83
C LEU A 110 -5.96 6.01 -8.82
N GLY A 111 -4.72 6.17 -8.33
CA GLY A 111 -3.77 5.07 -8.14
C GLY A 111 -4.25 4.03 -7.12
N ILE A 112 -4.90 4.47 -6.04
CA ILE A 112 -5.53 3.56 -5.08
C ILE A 112 -6.66 2.77 -5.76
N CYS A 113 -7.54 3.44 -6.52
CA CYS A 113 -8.58 2.76 -7.30
C CYS A 113 -7.99 1.67 -8.20
N GLN A 114 -6.93 2.01 -8.94
CA GLN A 114 -6.22 1.06 -9.82
C GLN A 114 -5.64 -0.14 -9.06
N ALA A 115 -5.12 0.06 -7.85
CA ALA A 115 -4.54 -1.02 -7.08
C ALA A 115 -5.60 -2.01 -6.56
N VAL A 116 -6.83 -1.56 -6.30
CA VAL A 116 -7.89 -2.39 -5.69
C VAL A 116 -8.92 -2.91 -6.69
N ILE A 117 -8.90 -2.43 -7.93
CA ILE A 117 -9.82 -2.87 -8.98
C ILE A 117 -9.60 -4.35 -9.31
N GLY A 118 -10.68 -5.09 -9.56
CA GLY A 118 -10.63 -6.52 -9.86
C GLY A 118 -10.46 -7.41 -8.63
N CYS A 119 -10.67 -6.90 -7.41
CA CYS A 119 -10.65 -7.66 -6.16
C CYS A 119 -9.37 -8.50 -5.97
N PRO A 120 -8.18 -7.90 -6.02
CA PRO A 120 -6.92 -8.63 -5.91
C PRO A 120 -6.79 -9.37 -4.58
N LYS A 121 -6.08 -10.51 -4.57
CA LYS A 121 -5.79 -11.28 -3.35
C LYS A 121 -4.59 -10.74 -2.58
N ILE A 122 -3.73 -9.98 -3.25
CA ILE A 122 -2.56 -9.34 -2.68
C ILE A 122 -2.60 -7.87 -3.08
N ILE A 123 -2.58 -6.97 -2.11
CA ILE A 123 -2.59 -5.52 -2.33
C ILE A 123 -1.30 -4.95 -1.77
N LEU A 124 -0.51 -4.35 -2.64
CA LEU A 124 0.78 -3.75 -2.32
C LEU A 124 0.67 -2.24 -2.48
N LEU A 125 0.88 -1.50 -1.39
CA LEU A 125 0.71 -0.05 -1.35
C LEU A 125 1.99 0.59 -0.85
N ASP A 126 2.65 1.36 -1.70
CA ASP A 126 3.89 2.06 -1.37
C ASP A 126 3.61 3.55 -1.14
N GLU A 127 3.70 3.99 0.12
CA GLU A 127 3.39 5.36 0.59
C GLU A 127 2.00 5.88 0.12
N PRO A 128 0.90 5.13 0.32
CA PRO A 128 -0.39 5.43 -0.30
C PRO A 128 -1.07 6.69 0.24
N THR A 129 -0.71 7.16 1.43
CA THR A 129 -1.36 8.30 2.10
C THR A 129 -0.69 9.64 1.81
N VAL A 130 0.45 9.62 1.13
CA VAL A 130 1.14 10.84 0.71
C VAL A 130 0.27 11.64 -0.26
N GLY A 131 0.01 12.91 0.06
CA GLY A 131 -0.81 13.80 -0.76
C GLY A 131 -2.33 13.68 -0.55
N LEU A 132 -2.79 12.83 0.37
CA LEU A 132 -4.17 12.81 0.85
C LEU A 132 -4.34 13.81 1.99
N ASP A 133 -5.48 14.50 2.03
CA ASP A 133 -5.87 15.29 3.19
C ASP A 133 -6.33 14.39 4.35
N LEU A 134 -6.65 14.99 5.50
CA LEU A 134 -6.98 14.25 6.72
C LEU A 134 -8.23 13.38 6.56
N GLU A 135 -9.27 13.90 5.90
CA GLU A 135 -10.53 13.20 5.69
C GLU A 135 -10.35 12.06 4.69
N GLU A 136 -9.70 12.32 3.57
CA GLU A 136 -9.35 11.33 2.54
C GLU A 136 -8.51 10.18 3.12
N ARG A 137 -7.55 10.52 3.99
CA ARG A 137 -6.70 9.55 4.67
C ARG A 137 -7.49 8.66 5.64
N ALA A 138 -8.43 9.24 6.39
CA ALA A 138 -9.29 8.48 7.29
C ALA A 138 -10.20 7.52 6.50
N GLU A 139 -10.80 7.97 5.40
CA GLU A 139 -11.63 7.11 4.54
C GLU A 139 -10.80 6.01 3.85
N PHE A 140 -9.60 6.33 3.38
CA PHE A 140 -8.67 5.33 2.85
C PHE A 140 -8.35 4.25 3.89
N LYS A 141 -8.02 4.63 5.13
CA LYS A 141 -7.71 3.69 6.21
C LYS A 141 -8.86 2.72 6.47
N LYS A 142 -10.09 3.23 6.60
CA LYS A 142 -11.30 2.41 6.78
C LYS A 142 -11.49 1.43 5.62
N TYR A 143 -11.30 1.92 4.39
CA TYR A 143 -11.47 1.09 3.20
C TYR A 143 -10.45 -0.04 3.11
N ILE A 144 -9.17 0.27 3.36
CA ILE A 144 -8.11 -0.74 3.25
C ILE A 144 -8.19 -1.78 4.38
N GLN A 145 -8.66 -1.39 5.58
CA GLN A 145 -8.95 -2.33 6.66
C GLN A 145 -10.04 -3.33 6.26
N LYS A 146 -11.08 -2.87 5.58
CA LYS A 146 -12.15 -3.76 5.05
C LYS A 146 -11.60 -4.73 4.02
N LEU A 147 -10.79 -4.25 3.08
CA LEU A 147 -10.15 -5.12 2.08
C LEU A 147 -9.20 -6.15 2.71
N GLY A 148 -8.54 -5.78 3.82
CA GLY A 148 -7.64 -6.66 4.56
C GLY A 148 -8.32 -7.86 5.23
N GLN A 149 -9.65 -7.95 5.23
CA GLN A 149 -10.40 -9.12 5.68
C GLN A 149 -10.36 -10.25 4.64
N ASP A 150 -10.33 -9.91 3.34
CA ASP A 150 -10.41 -10.85 2.22
C ASP A 150 -9.12 -10.93 1.39
N ALA A 151 -8.16 -10.04 1.64
CA ALA A 151 -6.91 -9.94 0.91
C ALA A 151 -5.70 -9.76 1.83
N ILE A 152 -4.53 -10.19 1.35
CA ILE A 152 -3.25 -9.87 1.98
C ILE A 152 -2.88 -8.44 1.59
N VAL A 153 -2.81 -7.53 2.56
CA VAL A 153 -2.46 -6.13 2.32
C VAL A 153 -1.09 -5.83 2.92
N PHE A 154 -0.17 -5.30 2.11
CA PHE A 154 1.08 -4.69 2.54
C PHE A 154 1.00 -3.18 2.36
N LEU A 155 1.15 -2.45 3.45
CA LEU A 155 1.20 -1.00 3.49
C LEU A 155 2.62 -0.57 3.87
N SER A 156 3.38 0.00 2.94
CA SER A 156 4.67 0.62 3.22
C SER A 156 4.47 2.09 3.54
N THR A 157 5.06 2.54 4.63
CA THR A 157 5.03 3.95 5.01
C THR A 157 6.15 4.27 6.00
N HIS A 158 6.48 5.57 6.12
CA HIS A 158 7.28 6.10 7.21
C HIS A 158 6.42 6.78 8.30
N ILE A 159 5.08 6.79 8.12
CA ILE A 159 4.13 7.41 9.02
C ILE A 159 3.57 6.34 9.95
N VAL A 160 3.98 6.38 11.21
CA VAL A 160 3.64 5.35 12.21
C VAL A 160 2.13 5.22 12.41
N SER A 161 1.40 6.33 12.50
CA SER A 161 -0.04 6.33 12.73
C SER A 161 -0.85 5.61 11.64
N ASP A 162 -0.36 5.55 10.40
CA ASP A 162 -1.03 4.81 9.33
C ASP A 162 -1.01 3.31 9.57
N VAL A 163 0.10 2.83 10.09
CA VAL A 163 0.32 1.41 10.38
C VAL A 163 -0.34 1.02 11.70
N GLU A 164 -0.19 1.85 12.74
CA GLU A 164 -0.72 1.59 14.07
C GLU A 164 -2.24 1.43 14.07
N GLU A 165 -2.94 2.25 13.29
CA GLU A 165 -4.39 2.18 13.18
C GLU A 165 -4.87 1.00 12.31
N THR A 166 -4.11 0.58 11.30
CA THR A 166 -4.60 -0.30 10.25
C THR A 166 -4.01 -1.71 10.26
N ALA A 167 -2.76 -1.88 10.65
CA ALA A 167 -2.05 -3.15 10.54
C ALA A 167 -2.36 -4.10 11.71
N SER A 168 -2.46 -5.40 11.42
CA SER A 168 -2.46 -6.46 12.42
C SER A 168 -1.05 -6.85 12.83
N GLU A 169 -0.09 -6.63 11.94
CA GLU A 169 1.34 -6.88 12.18
C GLU A 169 2.18 -5.80 11.51
N VAL A 170 3.27 -5.43 12.17
CA VAL A 170 4.24 -4.44 11.70
C VAL A 170 5.59 -5.11 11.50
N LEU A 171 6.15 -4.90 10.31
CA LEU A 171 7.50 -5.33 9.94
C LEU A 171 8.41 -4.09 10.00
N LEU A 172 9.33 -4.05 10.96
CA LEU A 172 10.33 -2.99 11.05
C LEU A 172 11.48 -3.30 10.12
N MET A 173 11.69 -2.43 9.14
CA MET A 173 12.74 -2.60 8.13
C MET A 173 13.84 -1.57 8.27
N LYS A 174 15.10 -2.04 8.24
CA LYS A 174 16.30 -1.22 8.33
C LYS A 174 17.39 -1.78 7.42
N LYS A 175 18.00 -0.93 6.59
CA LYS A 175 19.12 -1.27 5.69
C LYS A 175 18.92 -2.58 4.91
N GLY A 176 17.70 -2.77 4.37
CA GLY A 176 17.35 -3.95 3.56
C GLY A 176 16.96 -5.20 4.35
N VAL A 177 16.95 -5.14 5.70
CA VAL A 177 16.63 -6.27 6.56
C VAL A 177 15.36 -6.00 7.36
N ILE A 178 14.48 -6.99 7.48
CA ILE A 178 13.38 -6.98 8.44
C ILE A 178 13.96 -7.38 9.80
N GLU A 179 14.19 -6.38 10.66
CA GLU A 179 14.79 -6.59 11.98
C GLU A 179 13.79 -7.18 12.98
N GLU A 180 12.52 -6.83 12.84
CA GLU A 180 11.51 -7.24 13.81
C GLU A 180 10.13 -7.35 13.17
N ARG A 181 9.33 -8.30 13.68
CA ARG A 181 7.91 -8.48 13.42
C ARG A 181 7.14 -8.26 14.72
N ILE A 182 6.23 -7.29 14.75
CA ILE A 182 5.50 -6.89 15.94
C ILE A 182 4.01 -7.09 15.67
N THR A 183 3.35 -7.89 16.51
CA THR A 183 1.89 -8.06 16.43
C THR A 183 1.16 -6.88 17.08
N ARG A 184 -0.12 -6.69 16.72
CA ARG A 184 -0.95 -5.63 17.27
C ARG A 184 -1.06 -5.71 18.79
N GLU A 185 -1.21 -6.91 19.34
CA GLU A 185 -1.29 -7.13 20.78
C GLU A 185 -0.02 -6.62 21.47
N LYS A 186 1.15 -6.87 20.86
CA LYS A 186 2.43 -6.46 21.44
C LYS A 186 2.58 -4.94 21.48
N TYR A 187 2.27 -4.19 20.41
CA TYR A 187 2.42 -2.75 20.45
C TYR A 187 1.28 -2.04 21.22
N CYS A 188 0.07 -2.61 21.25
CA CYS A 188 -0.99 -2.11 22.13
C CYS A 188 -0.63 -2.30 23.62
N ALA A 189 0.06 -3.38 24.00
CA ALA A 189 0.51 -3.61 25.36
C ALA A 189 1.68 -2.70 25.78
N MET A 190 2.34 -2.02 24.81
CA MET A 190 3.40 -1.03 25.08
C MET A 190 2.86 0.34 25.50
N THR A 191 1.55 0.53 25.60
CA THR A 191 0.90 1.74 26.11
C THR A 191 1.07 1.80 27.63
N GLY A 192 2.17 2.35 28.10
CA GLY A 192 2.51 2.58 29.49
C GLY A 192 2.80 4.07 29.75
N SER A 193 2.89 4.47 30.99
CA SER A 193 2.86 5.80 31.61
C SER A 193 3.88 6.86 31.14
N ASP A 194 4.64 6.67 30.10
CA ASP A 194 5.60 7.65 29.57
C ASP A 194 5.07 8.34 28.30
N GLU A 195 5.46 9.59 28.06
CA GLU A 195 5.07 10.45 26.90
C GLU A 195 5.39 9.86 25.52
N MET A 196 6.14 8.75 25.45
CA MET A 196 6.47 8.00 24.22
C MET A 196 5.91 6.58 24.30
N THR A 197 4.59 6.47 24.23
CA THR A 197 3.84 5.21 24.29
C THR A 197 3.46 4.71 22.89
N GLY A 198 3.12 3.42 22.79
CA GLY A 198 2.67 2.80 21.55
C GLY A 198 3.79 2.46 20.55
N LEU A 199 3.37 2.23 19.32
CA LEU A 199 4.28 1.89 18.22
C LEU A 199 5.24 3.03 17.89
N GLU A 200 4.79 4.28 17.97
CA GLU A 200 5.61 5.46 17.68
C GLU A 200 6.77 5.60 18.66
N GLY A 201 6.50 5.52 19.96
CA GLY A 201 7.55 5.56 20.97
C GLY A 201 8.54 4.42 20.85
N TYR A 202 8.05 3.22 20.55
CA TYR A 202 8.91 2.07 20.29
C TYR A 202 9.81 2.29 19.07
N TYR A 203 9.22 2.76 17.96
CA TYR A 203 9.95 3.03 16.72
C TYR A 203 11.03 4.10 16.90
N LEU A 204 10.70 5.22 17.58
CA LEU A 204 11.66 6.29 17.85
C LEU A 204 12.81 5.84 18.74
N LYS A 205 12.55 5.01 19.75
CA LYS A 205 13.62 4.41 20.59
C LYS A 205 14.55 3.50 19.79
N LYS A 206 14.01 2.77 18.82
CA LYS A 206 14.82 1.91 17.92
C LYS A 206 15.64 2.72 16.93
N VAL A 207 15.03 3.72 16.30
CA VAL A 207 15.69 4.61 15.31
C VAL A 207 16.63 5.61 15.98
N GLY A 208 16.22 6.18 17.13
CA GLY A 208 17.01 7.18 17.88
C GLY A 208 18.32 6.66 18.43
N LYS A 209 18.43 5.36 18.73
CA LYS A 209 19.71 4.74 19.11
C LYS A 209 20.78 4.83 18.01
N ASP A 210 20.37 5.03 16.76
CA ASP A 210 21.30 5.15 15.62
C ASP A 210 21.63 6.60 15.27
N MET A 211 20.79 7.57 15.67
CA MET A 211 21.05 9.01 15.43
C MET A 211 22.03 9.62 16.44
N GLY A 212 22.35 8.90 17.51
CA GLY A 212 23.30 9.34 18.54
C GLY A 212 24.78 9.10 18.22
N GLN A 213 25.12 8.70 16.98
CA GLN A 213 26.50 8.47 16.50
C GLN A 213 26.90 9.42 15.36
N TRP A 214 26.53 10.69 15.44
CA TRP A 214 27.05 11.76 14.56
C TRP A 214 27.86 12.75 15.38
#